data_204d9536e134d85269f4327a3fc6f792
#
_entry.id   204d9536e134d85269f4327a3fc6f792
#
_cell.length_a   1.000
_cell.length_b   1.000
_cell.length_c   1.000
_cell.angle_alpha   90.00
_cell.angle_beta   90.00
_cell.angle_gamma   90.00
#
_symmetry.space_group_name_H-M   'P 1'
#
loop_
_entity.id
_entity.type
_entity.pdbx_description
1 polymer ?
#
loop_
_entity_poly.entity_id
_entity_poly.type
_entity_poly.pdbx_seq_one_letter_code
_entity_poly.pdbx_strand_id
1 'polypeptide(L)'
;MKKYLISVLMVCCLLLYPSVSVLAHEIPDPAKNGHCSITVQMVYEGKAVSGGSLTLYKVGEVSEKDGNDRFTPVDEIKDEISSFEDPGSAELAEKLASMEKKLPVVKNASSVEIGADGTALFSDLEFGLYLVVQKTAAPGYEKILPFLTGVPY
;
A
#
# COMPACT_ATOMS: atom_id res chain seq x y z
N MET A 1 -58.98 4.50 -15.08
CA MET A 1 -57.96 5.17 -14.23
C MET A 1 -57.18 4.22 -13.32
N LYS A 2 -57.77 3.27 -12.62
CA LYS A 2 -57.00 2.33 -11.74
C LYS A 2 -56.00 1.41 -12.42
N LYS A 3 -56.21 1.02 -13.70
CA LYS A 3 -55.29 0.15 -14.46
C LYS A 3 -54.01 0.84 -14.89
N TYR A 4 -54.02 2.13 -15.14
CA TYR A 4 -52.83 2.90 -15.52
C TYR A 4 -51.97 3.26 -14.30
N LEU A 5 -52.59 3.41 -13.11
CA LEU A 5 -51.85 3.70 -11.89
C LEU A 5 -50.95 2.53 -11.47
N ILE A 6 -51.43 1.26 -11.65
CA ILE A 6 -50.63 0.06 -11.37
C ILE A 6 -49.49 -0.07 -12.36
N SER A 7 -49.69 0.26 -13.63
CA SER A 7 -48.66 0.19 -14.67
C SER A 7 -47.55 1.20 -14.46
N VAL A 8 -47.91 2.44 -14.03
CA VAL A 8 -46.92 3.47 -13.70
C VAL A 8 -46.14 3.13 -12.46
N LEU A 9 -46.77 2.53 -11.44
CA LEU A 9 -46.08 2.08 -10.23
C LEU A 9 -45.09 0.97 -10.50
N MET A 10 -45.42 0.03 -11.41
CA MET A 10 -44.53 -1.06 -11.79
C MET A 10 -43.30 -0.61 -12.60
N VAL A 11 -43.47 0.41 -13.45
CA VAL A 11 -42.35 1.02 -14.20
C VAL A 11 -41.43 1.81 -13.27
N CYS A 12 -41.98 2.53 -12.26
CA CYS A 12 -41.16 3.22 -11.27
C CYS A 12 -40.33 2.28 -10.39
N CYS A 13 -40.84 1.09 -10.05
CA CYS A 13 -40.07 0.10 -9.29
C CYS A 13 -38.88 -0.50 -10.08
N LEU A 14 -38.96 -0.53 -11.41
CA LEU A 14 -37.85 -1.01 -12.27
C LEU A 14 -36.70 -0.01 -12.39
N LEU A 15 -36.91 1.26 -12.06
CA LEU A 15 -35.87 2.31 -12.13
C LEU A 15 -35.10 2.49 -10.82
N LEU A 16 -35.45 1.76 -9.76
CA LEU A 16 -34.82 1.85 -8.43
C LEU A 16 -33.87 0.69 -8.11
N TYR A 17 -33.39 -0.03 -9.12
CA TYR A 17 -32.29 -0.95 -8.88
C TYR A 17 -31.01 -0.12 -8.63
N PRO A 18 -30.44 -0.18 -7.42
CA PRO A 18 -29.13 0.42 -7.19
C PRO A 18 -28.16 -0.25 -8.15
N SER A 19 -27.50 0.56 -8.96
CA SER A 19 -26.36 0.08 -9.75
C SER A 19 -25.30 -0.39 -8.76
N VAL A 20 -25.21 -1.69 -8.53
CA VAL A 20 -24.11 -2.28 -7.80
C VAL A 20 -22.91 -2.10 -8.71
N SER A 21 -22.10 -1.08 -8.46
CA SER A 21 -20.77 -0.96 -9.05
C SER A 21 -19.95 -2.12 -8.49
N VAL A 22 -19.85 -3.19 -9.25
CA VAL A 22 -18.82 -4.21 -8.98
C VAL A 22 -17.50 -3.52 -9.28
N LEU A 23 -16.79 -3.12 -8.23
CA LEU A 23 -15.39 -2.76 -8.36
C LEU A 23 -14.66 -4.03 -8.76
N ALA A 24 -14.47 -4.21 -10.06
CA ALA A 24 -13.56 -5.23 -10.55
C ALA A 24 -12.16 -4.86 -10.06
N HIS A 25 -11.55 -5.73 -9.26
CA HIS A 25 -10.14 -5.60 -8.95
C HIS A 25 -9.37 -5.80 -10.26
N GLU A 26 -8.66 -4.76 -10.67
CA GLU A 26 -7.88 -4.80 -11.90
C GLU A 26 -6.66 -5.69 -11.67
N ILE A 27 -6.51 -6.74 -12.49
CA ILE A 27 -5.32 -7.58 -12.44
C ILE A 27 -4.12 -6.71 -12.81
N PRO A 28 -3.06 -6.68 -11.99
CA PRO A 28 -1.89 -5.87 -12.27
C PRO A 28 -1.29 -6.21 -13.64
N ASP A 29 -1.04 -5.20 -14.46
CA ASP A 29 -0.38 -5.36 -15.75
C ASP A 29 1.08 -5.79 -15.54
N PRO A 30 1.47 -7.03 -15.91
CA PRO A 30 2.85 -7.51 -15.72
C PRO A 30 3.91 -6.60 -16.35
N ALA A 31 3.56 -5.82 -17.39
CA ALA A 31 4.48 -4.88 -18.03
C ALA A 31 4.86 -3.71 -17.11
N LYS A 32 4.11 -3.45 -16.06
CA LYS A 32 4.42 -2.41 -15.05
C LYS A 32 5.35 -2.89 -13.94
N ASN A 33 5.64 -4.19 -13.87
CA ASN A 33 6.58 -4.74 -12.88
C ASN A 33 7.98 -4.15 -13.10
N GLY A 34 8.58 -3.60 -12.04
CA GLY A 34 9.85 -2.88 -12.13
C GLY A 34 9.74 -1.41 -12.56
N HIS A 35 8.52 -0.90 -12.80
CA HIS A 35 8.24 0.49 -13.18
C HIS A 35 7.26 1.19 -12.26
N CYS A 36 7.02 0.62 -11.08
CA CYS A 36 6.13 1.21 -10.09
C CYS A 36 6.87 2.21 -9.20
N SER A 37 6.10 3.00 -8.46
CA SER A 37 6.66 3.94 -7.49
C SER A 37 5.81 4.02 -6.23
N ILE A 38 6.45 4.35 -5.12
CA ILE A 38 5.82 4.72 -3.86
C ILE A 38 6.23 6.15 -3.55
N THR A 39 5.25 7.02 -3.33
CA THR A 39 5.48 8.37 -2.84
C THR A 39 4.99 8.47 -1.41
N VAL A 40 5.88 8.78 -0.49
CA VAL A 40 5.54 9.06 0.90
C VAL A 40 5.47 10.57 1.08
N GLN A 41 4.35 11.08 1.59
CA GLN A 41 4.18 12.49 1.90
C GLN A 41 4.08 12.69 3.41
N MET A 42 4.99 13.49 3.95
CA MET A 42 5.05 13.84 5.35
C MET A 42 4.36 15.19 5.58
N VAL A 43 3.30 15.17 6.38
CA VAL A 43 2.50 16.39 6.68
C VAL A 43 2.18 16.42 8.17
N TYR A 44 2.36 17.59 8.81
CA TYR A 44 1.92 17.85 10.17
C TYR A 44 1.13 19.16 10.22
N GLU A 45 -0.07 19.15 10.76
CA GLU A 45 -1.00 20.29 10.82
C GLU A 45 -1.20 21.00 9.46
N GLY A 46 -1.26 20.21 8.38
CA GLY A 46 -1.45 20.72 7.01
C GLY A 46 -0.19 21.33 6.38
N LYS A 47 0.97 21.23 7.02
CA LYS A 47 2.25 21.74 6.51
C LYS A 47 3.17 20.58 6.15
N ALA A 48 3.91 20.74 5.07
CA ALA A 48 4.94 19.78 4.68
C ALA A 48 6.04 19.71 5.76
N VAL A 49 6.41 18.46 6.11
CA VAL A 49 7.54 18.20 7.02
C VAL A 49 8.71 17.72 6.18
N SER A 50 9.78 18.50 6.14
CA SER A 50 10.97 18.21 5.32
C SER A 50 12.15 17.77 6.19
N GLY A 51 13.07 17.05 5.56
CA GLY A 51 14.26 16.51 6.22
C GLY A 51 14.02 15.16 6.86
N GLY A 52 15.10 14.55 7.30
CA GLY A 52 15.11 13.15 7.69
C GLY A 52 15.17 12.20 6.48
N SER A 53 15.16 10.92 6.74
CA SER A 53 15.30 9.91 5.67
C SER A 53 14.46 8.68 5.92
N LEU A 54 14.02 8.08 4.83
CA LEU A 54 13.27 6.81 4.79
C LEU A 54 14.10 5.73 4.12
N THR A 55 13.93 4.49 4.57
CA THR A 55 14.45 3.29 3.93
C THR A 55 13.28 2.39 3.54
N LEU A 56 13.37 1.77 2.36
CA LEU A 56 12.39 0.84 1.85
C LEU A 56 12.95 -0.58 1.81
N TYR A 57 12.21 -1.52 2.39
CA TYR A 57 12.52 -2.95 2.38
C TYR A 57 11.42 -3.71 1.65
N LYS A 58 11.80 -4.63 0.78
CA LYS A 58 10.83 -5.57 0.19
C LYS A 58 10.62 -6.70 1.18
N VAL A 59 9.40 -6.89 1.67
CA VAL A 59 9.07 -7.91 2.67
C VAL A 59 8.18 -9.02 2.14
N GLY A 60 7.52 -8.78 0.98
CA GLY A 60 6.66 -9.79 0.37
C GLY A 60 6.64 -9.68 -1.15
N GLU A 61 6.39 -10.80 -1.80
CA GLU A 61 6.18 -10.92 -3.22
C GLU A 61 4.70 -11.11 -3.52
N VAL A 62 4.24 -10.59 -4.67
CA VAL A 62 2.87 -10.83 -5.13
C VAL A 62 2.76 -12.26 -5.61
N SER A 63 1.79 -12.98 -5.09
CA SER A 63 1.40 -14.28 -5.61
C SER A 63 -0.08 -14.25 -5.99
N GLU A 64 -0.38 -14.61 -7.23
CA GLU A 64 -1.77 -14.88 -7.63
C GLU A 64 -2.20 -16.22 -7.02
N LYS A 65 -3.14 -16.15 -6.10
CA LYS A 65 -3.78 -17.35 -5.56
C LYS A 65 -5.29 -17.11 -5.56
N ASP A 66 -6.01 -17.91 -6.33
CA ASP A 66 -7.48 -17.88 -6.40
C ASP A 66 -8.11 -16.54 -6.85
N GLY A 67 -7.42 -15.80 -7.75
CA GLY A 67 -7.91 -14.53 -8.30
C GLY A 67 -7.86 -13.34 -7.32
N ASN A 68 -7.20 -13.51 -6.18
CA ASN A 68 -6.89 -12.45 -5.24
C ASN A 68 -5.37 -12.31 -5.13
N ASP A 69 -4.87 -11.10 -5.33
CA ASP A 69 -3.46 -10.80 -5.07
C ASP A 69 -3.17 -11.00 -3.59
N ARG A 70 -2.27 -11.92 -3.30
CA ARG A 70 -1.78 -12.16 -1.96
C ARG A 70 -0.28 -11.93 -1.92
N PHE A 71 0.19 -11.41 -0.81
CA PHE A 71 1.63 -11.31 -0.57
C PHE A 71 2.13 -12.56 0.15
N THR A 72 3.24 -13.10 -0.35
CA THR A 72 4.00 -14.16 0.32
C THR A 72 5.29 -13.56 0.88
N PRO A 73 5.70 -13.93 2.11
CA PRO A 73 6.94 -13.42 2.69
C PRO A 73 8.15 -13.75 1.81
N VAL A 74 9.09 -12.81 1.71
CA VAL A 74 10.39 -13.06 1.09
C VAL A 74 11.17 -14.13 1.87
N ASP A 75 12.11 -14.80 1.20
CA ASP A 75 12.82 -15.96 1.77
C ASP A 75 13.55 -15.65 3.09
N GLU A 76 14.00 -14.41 3.26
CA GLU A 76 14.77 -13.96 4.42
C GLU A 76 13.97 -13.96 5.74
N ILE A 77 12.63 -13.94 5.65
CA ILE A 77 11.76 -13.85 6.84
C ILE A 77 10.68 -14.93 6.91
N LYS A 78 10.64 -15.86 5.95
CA LYS A 78 9.59 -16.90 5.88
C LYS A 78 9.53 -17.82 7.11
N ASP A 79 10.63 -17.96 7.84
CA ASP A 79 10.69 -18.77 9.05
C ASP A 79 10.01 -18.06 10.25
N GLU A 80 10.00 -16.72 10.28
CA GLU A 80 9.38 -15.91 11.33
C GLU A 80 7.98 -15.39 10.96
N ILE A 81 7.72 -15.22 9.67
CA ILE A 81 6.45 -14.73 9.11
C ILE A 81 5.99 -15.73 8.06
N SER A 82 4.99 -16.53 8.40
CA SER A 82 4.45 -17.55 7.47
C SER A 82 3.45 -17.00 6.46
N SER A 83 2.77 -15.89 6.79
CA SER A 83 1.77 -15.24 5.93
C SER A 83 1.53 -13.80 6.36
N PHE A 84 0.98 -13.00 5.46
CA PHE A 84 0.49 -11.64 5.74
C PHE A 84 -1.05 -11.68 5.81
N GLU A 85 -1.60 -11.94 6.99
CA GLU A 85 -3.06 -11.97 7.19
C GLU A 85 -3.68 -10.57 7.14
N ASP A 86 -2.98 -9.60 7.73
CA ASP A 86 -3.36 -8.18 7.73
C ASP A 86 -2.14 -7.31 7.40
N PRO A 87 -1.89 -7.03 6.10
CA PRO A 87 -0.79 -6.16 5.69
C PRO A 87 -0.91 -4.71 6.20
N GLY A 88 -2.10 -4.29 6.64
CA GLY A 88 -2.32 -2.98 7.24
C GLY A 88 -1.97 -2.87 8.72
N SER A 89 -1.63 -3.98 9.38
CA SER A 89 -1.35 -4.01 10.82
C SER A 89 -0.09 -3.26 11.20
N ALA A 90 -0.21 -2.29 12.11
CA ALA A 90 0.92 -1.57 12.68
C ALA A 90 1.84 -2.52 13.49
N GLU A 91 1.26 -3.50 14.20
CA GLU A 91 2.01 -4.49 14.97
C GLU A 91 2.91 -5.34 14.05
N LEU A 92 2.40 -5.74 12.89
CA LEU A 92 3.18 -6.46 11.89
C LEU A 92 4.33 -5.60 11.36
N ALA A 93 4.07 -4.33 11.06
CA ALA A 93 5.09 -3.40 10.58
C ALA A 93 6.20 -3.20 11.63
N GLU A 94 5.87 -3.05 12.91
CA GLU A 94 6.83 -2.94 14.00
C GLU A 94 7.64 -4.23 14.18
N LYS A 95 7.00 -5.40 14.10
CA LYS A 95 7.67 -6.70 14.15
C LYS A 95 8.68 -6.82 13.01
N LEU A 96 8.29 -6.50 11.78
CA LEU A 96 9.20 -6.51 10.63
C LEU A 96 10.34 -5.50 10.77
N ALA A 97 10.07 -4.30 11.27
CA ALA A 97 11.10 -3.29 11.52
C ALA A 97 12.12 -3.76 12.56
N SER A 98 11.71 -4.56 13.56
CA SER A 98 12.65 -5.18 14.53
C SER A 98 13.63 -6.17 13.88
N MET A 99 13.25 -6.72 12.72
CA MET A 99 14.06 -7.68 11.95
C MET A 99 14.76 -7.01 10.74
N GLU A 100 14.83 -5.69 10.68
CA GLU A 100 15.33 -4.94 9.50
C GLU A 100 16.71 -5.41 8.99
N LYS A 101 17.58 -5.92 9.88
CA LYS A 101 18.92 -6.42 9.51
C LYS A 101 18.89 -7.66 8.61
N LYS A 102 17.77 -8.37 8.59
CA LYS A 102 17.54 -9.54 7.74
C LYS A 102 16.84 -9.16 6.43
N LEU A 103 16.18 -8.01 6.39
CA LEU A 103 15.35 -7.61 5.26
C LEU A 103 16.18 -7.11 4.08
N PRO A 104 15.83 -7.49 2.85
CA PRO A 104 16.47 -6.96 1.65
C PRO A 104 16.10 -5.48 1.46
N VAL A 105 17.11 -4.63 1.48
CA VAL A 105 16.95 -3.20 1.15
C VAL A 105 16.73 -3.06 -0.35
N VAL A 106 15.71 -2.32 -0.74
CA VAL A 106 15.46 -2.04 -2.15
C VAL A 106 16.60 -1.20 -2.73
N LYS A 107 17.02 -1.55 -3.94
CA LYS A 107 18.07 -0.84 -4.65
C LYS A 107 17.76 0.66 -4.72
N ASN A 108 18.75 1.50 -4.40
CA ASN A 108 18.63 2.98 -4.34
C ASN A 108 17.63 3.51 -3.30
N ALA A 109 17.14 2.68 -2.38
CA ALA A 109 16.16 3.05 -1.35
C ALA A 109 16.68 2.85 0.09
N SER A 110 17.99 2.79 0.27
CA SER A 110 18.63 2.63 1.60
C SER A 110 18.57 3.91 2.45
N SER A 111 18.45 5.07 1.82
CA SER A 111 18.30 6.37 2.49
C SER A 111 17.77 7.39 1.49
N VAL A 112 16.45 7.52 1.41
CA VAL A 112 15.79 8.53 0.58
C VAL A 112 15.41 9.70 1.47
N GLU A 113 15.94 10.89 1.17
CA GLU A 113 15.65 12.11 1.93
C GLU A 113 14.24 12.63 1.65
N ILE A 114 13.61 13.19 2.68
CA ILE A 114 12.32 13.85 2.56
C ILE A 114 12.57 15.28 2.10
N GLY A 115 12.12 15.61 0.90
CA GLY A 115 12.31 16.89 0.24
C GLY A 115 11.64 18.08 0.94
N ALA A 116 11.89 19.28 0.43
CA ALA A 116 11.32 20.51 0.98
C ALA A 116 9.79 20.57 0.93
N ASP A 117 9.19 19.82 0.01
CA ASP A 117 7.74 19.65 -0.16
C ASP A 117 7.17 18.54 0.74
N GLY A 118 7.98 17.91 1.58
CA GLY A 118 7.60 16.82 2.46
C GLY A 118 7.51 15.47 1.75
N THR A 119 8.00 15.34 0.52
CA THR A 119 7.88 14.08 -0.24
C THR A 119 9.19 13.29 -0.27
N ALA A 120 9.06 11.96 -0.23
CA ALA A 120 10.10 11.00 -0.54
C ALA A 120 9.59 10.05 -1.61
N LEU A 121 10.31 9.92 -2.72
CA LEU A 121 9.93 9.09 -3.87
C LEU A 121 10.83 7.86 -3.98
N PHE A 122 10.23 6.70 -4.03
CA PHE A 122 10.85 5.43 -4.39
C PHE A 122 10.36 5.02 -5.77
N SER A 123 11.25 4.84 -6.72
CA SER A 123 10.94 4.49 -8.12
C SER A 123 11.49 3.13 -8.51
N ASP A 124 11.08 2.67 -9.69
CA ASP A 124 11.54 1.43 -10.32
C ASP A 124 11.30 0.19 -9.43
N LEU A 125 10.14 0.18 -8.77
CA LEU A 125 9.75 -0.88 -7.86
C LEU A 125 9.09 -2.03 -8.60
N GLU A 126 9.45 -3.24 -8.21
CA GLU A 126 8.72 -4.45 -8.58
C GLU A 126 7.40 -4.56 -7.81
N PHE A 127 6.51 -5.43 -8.27
CA PHE A 127 5.32 -5.78 -7.50
C PHE A 127 5.73 -6.46 -6.19
N GLY A 128 5.06 -6.09 -5.10
CA GLY A 128 5.37 -6.64 -3.80
C GLY A 128 4.79 -5.86 -2.63
N LEU A 129 5.04 -6.37 -1.43
CA LEU A 129 4.78 -5.69 -0.18
C LEU A 129 6.07 -5.08 0.35
N TYR A 130 5.98 -3.82 0.75
CA TYR A 130 7.11 -3.04 1.19
C TYR A 130 6.92 -2.49 2.59
N LEU A 131 7.99 -2.52 3.37
CA LEU A 131 8.10 -1.88 4.68
C LEU A 131 8.85 -0.56 4.54
N VAL A 132 8.23 0.52 4.98
CA VAL A 132 8.84 1.86 5.07
C VAL A 132 9.29 2.11 6.50
N VAL A 133 10.56 2.43 6.69
CA VAL A 133 11.15 2.74 8.00
C VAL A 133 11.84 4.09 7.96
N GLN A 134 11.48 4.99 8.88
CA GLN A 134 12.19 6.26 9.01
C GLN A 134 13.49 6.06 9.80
N LYS A 135 14.62 6.31 9.17
CA LYS A 135 15.95 6.18 9.79
C LYS A 135 16.35 7.43 10.55
N THR A 136 16.17 8.57 9.95
CA THR A 136 16.46 9.86 10.56
C THR A 136 15.18 10.67 10.65
N ALA A 137 14.85 11.17 11.85
CA ALA A 137 13.70 12.04 12.03
C ALA A 137 13.90 13.38 11.33
N ALA A 138 12.81 14.01 10.90
CA ALA A 138 12.84 15.40 10.47
C ALA A 138 13.20 16.32 11.66
N PRO A 139 13.94 17.43 11.45
CA PRO A 139 14.29 18.34 12.52
C PRO A 139 13.08 18.85 13.30
N GLY A 140 13.08 18.67 14.62
CA GLY A 140 11.98 19.09 15.49
C GLY A 140 10.79 18.12 15.58
N TYR A 141 10.89 16.95 14.96
CA TYR A 141 9.86 15.93 14.99
C TYR A 141 10.39 14.59 15.51
N GLU A 142 9.50 13.78 16.04
CA GLU A 142 9.80 12.36 16.32
C GLU A 142 9.71 11.52 15.05
N LYS A 143 10.30 10.32 15.09
CA LYS A 143 10.15 9.37 13.98
C LYS A 143 8.71 8.88 13.87
N ILE A 144 8.25 8.74 12.64
CA ILE A 144 6.99 8.03 12.39
C ILE A 144 7.15 6.54 12.67
N LEU A 145 6.04 5.89 13.00
CA LEU A 145 5.99 4.43 13.10
C LEU A 145 6.23 3.81 11.71
N PRO A 146 6.88 2.64 11.65
CA PRO A 146 7.00 1.91 10.41
C PRO A 146 5.63 1.51 9.88
N PHE A 147 5.49 1.41 8.56
CA PHE A 147 4.25 0.98 7.94
C PHE A 147 4.50 0.15 6.68
N LEU A 148 3.50 -0.62 6.31
CA LEU A 148 3.50 -1.45 5.12
C LEU A 148 2.69 -0.82 3.99
N THR A 149 3.12 -1.03 2.76
CA THR A 149 2.39 -0.62 1.56
C THR A 149 2.63 -1.61 0.44
N GLY A 150 1.59 -1.92 -0.32
CA GLY A 150 1.67 -2.83 -1.46
C GLY A 150 1.90 -2.10 -2.78
N VAL A 151 2.47 -2.79 -3.75
CA VAL A 151 2.58 -2.36 -5.14
C VAL A 151 2.26 -3.54 -6.04
N PRO A 152 1.32 -3.43 -6.99
CA PRO A 152 0.40 -2.31 -7.16
C PRO A 152 -0.60 -2.23 -6.01
N TYR A 153 -1.19 -1.06 -5.87
CA TYR A 153 -2.15 -0.76 -4.81
C TYR A 153 -3.57 -0.99 -5.32
#